data_535deb692d48086fde9156de6580df56
#
_entry.id   535deb692d48086fde9156de6580df56
#
_cell.length_a   1.000
_cell.length_b   1.000
_cell.length_c   1.000
_cell.angle_alpha   90.00
_cell.angle_beta   90.00
_cell.angle_gamma   90.00
#
_symmetry.space_group_name_H-M   'P 1'
#
loop_
_entity.id
_entity.type
_entity.pdbx_description
1 polymer ?
#
loop_
_entity_poly.entity_id
_entity_poly.type
_entity_poly.pdbx_seq_one_letter_code
_entity_poly.pdbx_strand_id
1 'polypeptide(L)' 'LFRSKGIYVYERKYGNKSITVLMNGTDKTQTINLTPYKEVLPTTSAHDVLTDQNIDLNKNLTLPGREMLVLEF' A
#
# COMPACT_ATOMS: atom_id res chain seq x y z
N LEU A 1 8.94 -8.49 0.23
CA LEU A 1 8.72 -7.73 -1.00
C LEU A 1 7.80 -8.48 -1.95
N PHE A 2 6.70 -7.86 -2.31
CA PHE A 2 5.79 -8.38 -3.33
C PHE A 2 5.93 -7.52 -4.58
N ARG A 3 5.86 -8.15 -5.75
CA ARG A 3 5.93 -7.45 -7.02
C ARG A 3 5.05 -8.14 -8.04
N SER A 4 4.13 -7.40 -8.67
CA SER A 4 3.24 -7.92 -9.69
C SER A 4 2.78 -6.80 -10.60
N LYS A 5 2.95 -6.94 -11.92
CA LYS A 5 2.45 -6.01 -12.95
C LYS A 5 2.88 -4.56 -12.70
N GLY A 6 4.12 -4.36 -12.22
CA GLY A 6 4.64 -3.02 -11.94
C GLY A 6 4.23 -2.44 -10.60
N ILE A 7 3.50 -3.20 -9.79
CA ILE A 7 3.15 -2.81 -8.42
C ILE A 7 4.14 -3.44 -7.47
N TYR A 8 4.72 -2.63 -6.59
CA TYR A 8 5.70 -3.06 -5.59
C TYR A 8 5.11 -2.85 -4.20
N VAL A 9 5.20 -3.87 -3.35
CA VAL A 9 4.70 -3.79 -1.98
C VAL A 9 5.78 -4.34 -1.07
N TYR A 10 6.20 -3.56 -0.07
CA TYR A 10 7.14 -4.05 0.94
C TYR A 10 6.81 -3.49 2.31
N GLU A 11 7.31 -4.17 3.34
CA GLU A 11 7.03 -3.87 4.73
C GLU A 11 8.32 -3.62 5.49
N ARG A 12 8.29 -2.65 6.40
CA ARG A 12 9.34 -2.39 7.39
C ARG A 12 8.72 -2.43 8.77
N LYS A 13 9.39 -3.09 9.71
CA LYS A 13 8.94 -3.17 11.09
C LYS A 13 9.88 -2.41 12.01
N TYR A 14 9.29 -1.66 12.96
CA TYR A 14 10.01 -0.87 13.95
C TYR A 14 9.39 -1.13 15.32
N GLY A 15 9.99 -2.06 16.08
CA GLY A 15 9.42 -2.44 17.36
C GLY A 15 8.02 -3.02 17.15
N ASN A 16 7.00 -2.37 17.72
CA ASN A 16 5.61 -2.81 17.58
C ASN A 16 4.85 -2.09 16.47
N LYS A 17 5.54 -1.29 15.66
CA LYS A 17 4.94 -0.58 14.53
C LYS A 17 5.39 -1.18 13.21
N SER A 18 4.57 -1.05 12.18
CA SER A 18 4.97 -1.45 10.84
C SER A 18 4.56 -0.40 9.82
N ILE A 19 5.32 -0.32 8.75
CA ILE A 19 5.04 0.56 7.61
C ILE A 19 5.01 -0.33 6.37
N THR A 20 3.93 -0.23 5.60
CA THR A 20 3.81 -0.93 4.32
C THR A 20 3.77 0.10 3.21
N VAL A 21 4.67 -0.04 2.25
CA VAL A 21 4.75 0.84 1.09
C VAL A 21 4.18 0.13 -0.12
N LEU A 22 3.21 0.79 -0.78
CA LEU A 22 2.68 0.34 -2.06
C LEU A 22 3.08 1.37 -3.11
N MET A 23 3.74 0.92 -4.16
CA MET A 23 4.23 1.82 -5.19
C MET A 23 3.80 1.34 -6.58
N ASN A 24 3.23 2.27 -7.36
CA ASN A 24 2.94 2.01 -8.76
C ASN A 24 4.15 2.46 -9.59
N GLY A 25 4.96 1.50 -10.03
CA GLY A 25 6.15 1.77 -10.84
C GLY A 25 5.86 1.99 -12.32
N THR A 26 4.58 1.95 -12.73
CA THR A 26 4.20 2.20 -14.11
C THR A 26 3.84 3.66 -14.31
N ASP A 27 3.66 4.08 -15.55
CA ASP A 27 3.25 5.45 -15.89
C ASP A 27 1.73 5.59 -16.03
N LYS A 28 0.98 4.53 -15.70
CA LYS A 28 -0.49 4.52 -15.83
C LYS A 28 -1.14 4.28 -14.47
N THR A 29 -2.33 4.81 -14.29
CA THR A 29 -3.14 4.52 -13.11
C THR A 29 -3.46 3.03 -13.06
N GLN A 30 -3.27 2.42 -11.88
CA GLN A 30 -3.54 1.01 -11.65
C GLN A 30 -4.57 0.86 -10.54
N THR A 31 -5.47 -0.10 -10.70
CA THR A 31 -6.36 -0.53 -9.62
C THR A 31 -5.75 -1.79 -9.01
N ILE A 32 -5.49 -1.73 -7.70
CA ILE A 32 -4.77 -2.78 -7.00
C ILE A 32 -5.74 -3.59 -6.16
N ASN A 33 -5.80 -4.90 -6.43
CA ASN A 33 -6.52 -5.84 -5.59
C ASN A 33 -5.67 -6.14 -4.36
N LEU A 34 -6.18 -5.84 -3.16
CA LEU A 34 -5.43 -5.95 -1.92
C LEU A 34 -5.41 -7.36 -1.33
N THR A 35 -6.21 -8.27 -1.84
CA THR A 35 -6.31 -9.63 -1.30
C THR A 35 -4.96 -10.34 -1.19
N PRO A 36 -4.06 -10.27 -2.20
CA PRO A 36 -2.76 -10.94 -2.10
C PRO A 36 -1.82 -10.35 -1.04
N TYR A 37 -2.13 -9.17 -0.50
CA TYR A 37 -1.23 -8.46 0.40
C TYR A 37 -1.72 -8.41 1.84
N LYS A 38 -2.67 -9.26 2.22
CA LYS A 38 -3.26 -9.24 3.57
C LYS A 38 -2.25 -9.44 4.69
N GLU A 39 -1.16 -10.15 4.44
CA GLU A 39 -0.12 -10.36 5.46
C GLU A 39 0.53 -9.05 5.90
N VAL A 40 0.66 -8.07 4.99
CA VAL A 40 1.31 -6.80 5.28
C VAL A 40 0.31 -5.65 5.37
N LEU A 41 -0.99 -5.97 5.28
CA LEU A 41 -2.10 -5.01 5.43
C LEU A 41 -3.09 -5.59 6.46
N PRO A 42 -2.69 -5.62 7.74
CA PRO A 42 -3.41 -6.43 8.75
C PRO A 42 -4.73 -5.84 9.20
N THR A 43 -5.02 -4.58 8.88
CA THR A 43 -6.25 -3.91 9.32
C THR A 43 -7.08 -3.48 8.12
N THR A 44 -8.31 -3.03 8.37
CA THR A 44 -9.23 -2.60 7.31
C THR A 44 -9.04 -1.14 6.93
N SER A 45 -8.19 -0.42 7.65
CA SER A 45 -7.83 0.96 7.32
C SER A 45 -6.43 1.24 7.84
N ALA A 46 -5.75 2.22 7.24
CA ALA A 46 -4.42 2.61 7.65
C ALA A 46 -4.22 4.10 7.40
N HIS A 47 -3.24 4.66 8.10
CA HIS A 47 -2.87 6.06 7.96
C HIS A 47 -1.77 6.18 6.90
N ASP A 48 -2.01 7.00 5.88
CA ASP A 48 -0.99 7.34 4.87
C ASP A 48 -0.15 8.49 5.40
N VAL A 49 1.11 8.24 5.70
CA VAL A 49 1.99 9.23 6.31
C VAL A 49 2.40 10.35 5.35
N LEU A 50 2.24 10.15 4.04
CA LEU A 50 2.57 11.17 3.05
C LEU A 50 1.47 12.21 2.90
N THR A 51 0.21 11.81 3.00
CA THR A 51 -0.94 12.69 2.80
C THR A 51 -1.70 12.97 4.09
N ASP A 52 -1.36 12.27 5.18
CA ASP A 52 -2.04 12.36 6.47
C ASP A 52 -3.51 11.97 6.40
N GLN A 53 -3.85 11.06 5.49
CA GLN A 53 -5.21 10.60 5.28
C GLN A 53 -5.37 9.16 5.73
N ASN A 54 -6.61 8.79 6.13
CA ASN A 54 -6.94 7.40 6.38
C ASN A 54 -7.36 6.75 5.08
N ILE A 55 -6.81 5.58 4.81
CA ILE A 55 -7.05 4.83 3.58
C ILE A 55 -7.88 3.59 3.92
N ASP A 56 -8.98 3.39 3.20
CA ASP A 56 -9.86 2.23 3.36
C ASP A 56 -9.22 1.04 2.62
N LEU A 57 -8.92 -0.02 3.36
CA LEU A 57 -8.30 -1.23 2.83
C LEU A 57 -9.31 -2.37 2.59
N ASN A 58 -10.60 -2.09 2.73
CA ASN A 58 -11.67 -3.07 2.46
C ASN A 58 -11.99 -3.21 0.97
N LYS A 59 -11.44 -2.35 0.14
CA LYS A 59 -11.73 -2.31 -1.29
C LYS A 59 -10.44 -2.14 -2.07
N ASN A 60 -10.52 -2.34 -3.38
CA ASN A 60 -9.39 -2.12 -4.26
C ASN A 60 -8.92 -0.67 -4.17
N LEU A 61 -7.61 -0.48 -4.28
CA LEU A 61 -7.01 0.86 -4.30
C LEU A 61 -6.70 1.26 -5.72
N THR A 62 -7.00 2.52 -6.05
CA THR A 62 -6.58 3.12 -7.31
C THR A 62 -5.38 4.00 -7.03
N LEU A 63 -4.26 3.72 -7.70
CA LEU A 63 -3.02 4.42 -7.49
C LEU A 63 -2.53 4.98 -8.81
N PRO A 64 -2.40 6.32 -8.92
CA PRO A 64 -1.91 6.94 -10.15
C PRO A 64 -0.50 6.47 -10.51
N GLY A 65 -0.13 6.62 -11.77
CA GLY A 65 1.20 6.24 -12.23
C GLY A 65 2.29 6.96 -11.46
N ARG A 66 3.35 6.22 -11.10
CA ARG A 66 4.53 6.73 -10.39
C ARG A 66 4.22 7.24 -8.98
N GLU A 67 3.05 6.93 -8.43
CA GLU A 67 2.67 7.34 -7.08
C GLU A 67 2.89 6.20 -6.10
N MET A 68 2.97 6.56 -4.80
CA MET A 68 3.10 5.58 -3.74
C MET A 68 2.21 5.93 -2.55
N LEU A 69 1.86 4.89 -1.79
CA LEU A 69 1.23 5.02 -0.48
C LEU A 69 2.21 4.50 0.57
N VAL A 70 2.32 5.21 1.68
CA VAL A 70 3.14 4.79 2.81
C VAL A 70 2.21 4.65 4.01
N LEU A 71 1.82 3.42 4.31
CA LEU A 71 0.77 3.11 5.27
C LEU A 71 1.38 2.68 6.60
N GLU A 72 0.94 3.32 7.68
CA GLU A 72 1.39 3.02 9.03
C GLU A 72 0.34 2.20 9.78
N PHE A 73 0.82 1.15 10.43
CA PHE A 73 -0.01 0.26 11.24
C PHE A 73 0.44 0.22 12.70
#